data_9385944ebd009de264b3dd5941689fff
#
_entry.id   9385944ebd009de264b3dd5941689fff
#
_cell.length_a   1.000
_cell.length_b   1.000
_cell.length_c   1.000
_cell.angle_alpha   90.00
_cell.angle_beta   90.00
_cell.angle_gamma   90.00
#
_symmetry.space_group_name_H-M   'P 1'
#
loop_
_entity.id
_entity.type
_entity.pdbx_description
1 polymer ?
#
loop_
_entity_poly.entity_id
_entity_poly.type
_entity_poly.pdbx_seq_one_letter_code
_entity_poly.pdbx_strand_id
1 'polypeptide(L)'
;MLNRLNLAKNTDELKRLIAEHPDYPIVVIAGEEANGGDYSWMYCSSISFEVGEMLDTDYFDYNDETITDRDRLEELVEDRLYDEGLEGEELDKAIKAKIEELEPYWINVICIWADN
;
A
#
# COMPACT_ATOMS: atom_id res chain seq x y z
N MET A 1 9.31 -29.89 -17.01
CA MET A 1 8.16 -29.16 -16.44
C MET A 1 8.57 -27.72 -16.16
N LEU A 2 7.74 -26.76 -16.55
CA LEU A 2 8.01 -25.36 -16.26
C LEU A 2 7.56 -25.03 -14.86
N ASN A 3 8.42 -24.38 -14.10
CA ASN A 3 8.07 -23.84 -12.80
C ASN A 3 7.77 -22.33 -12.96
N ARG A 4 6.55 -22.03 -13.40
CA ARG A 4 6.14 -20.65 -13.72
C ARG A 4 6.22 -19.70 -12.52
N LEU A 5 5.93 -20.22 -11.34
CA LEU A 5 5.80 -19.38 -10.15
C LEU A 5 7.07 -19.34 -9.32
N ASN A 6 8.05 -20.18 -9.66
CA ASN A 6 9.28 -20.27 -8.87
C ASN A 6 8.95 -20.37 -7.37
N LEU A 7 8.07 -21.31 -7.03
CA LEU A 7 7.44 -21.38 -5.70
C LEU A 7 8.42 -21.53 -4.55
N ALA A 8 9.49 -22.29 -4.76
CA ALA A 8 10.49 -22.48 -3.70
C ALA A 8 11.16 -21.15 -3.31
N LYS A 9 11.53 -20.36 -4.32
CA LYS A 9 12.17 -19.07 -4.08
C LYS A 9 11.22 -18.09 -3.36
N ASN A 10 9.96 -18.04 -3.80
CA ASN A 10 8.98 -17.17 -3.17
C ASN A 10 8.74 -17.59 -1.72
N THR A 11 8.66 -18.89 -1.47
CA THR A 11 8.46 -19.41 -0.13
C THR A 11 9.61 -19.04 0.81
N ASP A 12 10.84 -19.22 0.35
CA ASP A 12 12.03 -18.96 1.17
C ASP A 12 12.15 -17.47 1.50
N GLU A 13 11.93 -16.60 0.52
CA GLU A 13 12.00 -15.16 0.71
C GLU A 13 10.94 -14.67 1.71
N LEU A 14 9.70 -15.15 1.57
CA LEU A 14 8.62 -14.76 2.48
C LEU A 14 8.89 -15.26 3.90
N LYS A 15 9.35 -16.50 4.05
CA LYS A 15 9.72 -17.07 5.35
C LYS A 15 10.80 -16.25 6.03
N ARG A 16 11.79 -15.81 5.27
CA ARG A 16 12.89 -14.98 5.80
C ARG A 16 12.35 -13.66 6.35
N LEU A 17 11.50 -12.97 5.58
CA LEU A 17 10.93 -11.70 6.01
C LEU A 17 10.05 -11.86 7.24
N ILE A 18 9.26 -12.93 7.32
CA ILE A 18 8.44 -13.22 8.51
C ILE A 18 9.33 -13.48 9.73
N ALA A 19 10.42 -14.24 9.56
CA ALA A 19 11.33 -14.55 10.65
C ALA A 19 12.05 -13.30 11.18
N GLU A 20 12.43 -12.38 10.27
CA GLU A 20 13.09 -11.14 10.64
C GLU A 20 12.13 -10.12 11.27
N HIS A 21 10.85 -10.18 10.91
CA HIS A 21 9.84 -9.20 11.34
C HIS A 21 8.55 -9.91 11.78
N PRO A 22 8.61 -10.71 12.86
CA PRO A 22 7.46 -11.56 13.25
C PRO A 22 6.21 -10.78 13.66
N ASP A 23 6.38 -9.51 14.03
CA ASP A 23 5.27 -8.66 14.49
C ASP A 23 4.66 -7.81 13.37
N TYR A 24 5.24 -7.84 12.17
CA TYR A 24 4.73 -7.04 11.08
C TYR A 24 3.54 -7.73 10.40
N PRO A 25 2.42 -7.02 10.22
CA PRO A 25 1.32 -7.57 9.42
C PRO A 25 1.75 -7.83 7.99
N ILE A 26 1.13 -8.82 7.36
CA ILE A 26 1.35 -9.11 5.94
C ILE A 26 0.19 -8.50 5.16
N VAL A 27 0.51 -7.69 4.15
CA VAL A 27 -0.48 -7.10 3.26
C VAL A 27 -0.21 -7.52 1.83
N VAL A 28 -1.26 -7.81 1.08
CA VAL A 28 -1.16 -8.15 -0.34
C VAL A 28 -1.69 -6.97 -1.14
N ILE A 29 -0.83 -6.42 -2.00
CA ILE A 29 -1.20 -5.28 -2.83
C ILE A 29 -1.24 -5.77 -4.27
N ALA A 30 -2.44 -5.75 -4.86
CA ALA A 30 -2.68 -6.25 -6.21
C ALA A 30 -2.63 -5.11 -7.21
N GLY A 31 -1.85 -5.30 -8.27
CA GLY A 31 -1.80 -4.37 -9.38
C GLY A 31 -3.08 -4.38 -10.20
N GLU A 32 -3.19 -3.45 -11.13
CA GLU A 32 -4.37 -3.27 -11.95
C GLU A 32 -4.73 -4.52 -12.75
N GLU A 33 -3.73 -5.17 -13.34
CA GLU A 33 -3.93 -6.39 -14.13
C GLU A 33 -4.47 -7.55 -13.30
N ALA A 34 -4.08 -7.63 -12.04
CA ALA A 34 -4.51 -8.70 -11.15
C ALA A 34 -5.93 -8.50 -10.62
N ASN A 35 -6.40 -7.26 -10.52
CA ASN A 35 -7.70 -6.97 -9.90
C ASN A 35 -8.79 -6.55 -10.88
N GLY A 36 -8.49 -6.44 -12.17
CA GLY A 36 -9.41 -5.98 -13.21
C GLY A 36 -10.04 -7.06 -14.08
N GLY A 37 -9.80 -8.34 -13.78
CA GLY A 37 -10.25 -9.45 -14.61
C GLY A 37 -11.65 -9.95 -14.26
N ASP A 38 -12.17 -10.79 -15.15
CA ASP A 38 -13.49 -11.42 -15.00
C ASP A 38 -13.45 -12.76 -14.24
N TYR A 39 -12.27 -13.12 -13.74
CA TYR A 39 -12.08 -14.41 -13.07
C TYR A 39 -12.39 -14.30 -11.58
N SER A 40 -13.02 -15.35 -11.03
CA SER A 40 -13.25 -15.42 -9.59
C SER A 40 -11.96 -15.53 -8.81
N TRP A 41 -11.01 -16.30 -9.33
CA TRP A 41 -9.68 -16.47 -8.73
C TRP A 41 -8.65 -16.66 -9.82
N MET A 42 -7.48 -16.10 -9.59
CA MET A 42 -6.36 -16.29 -10.50
C MET A 42 -5.06 -16.21 -9.72
N TYR A 43 -4.01 -16.86 -10.20
CA TYR A 43 -2.69 -16.65 -9.65
C TYR A 43 -1.99 -15.50 -10.37
N CYS A 44 -1.10 -14.83 -9.66
CA CYS A 44 -0.34 -13.73 -10.21
C CYS A 44 1.03 -14.21 -10.68
N SER A 45 1.40 -13.85 -11.91
CA SER A 45 2.69 -14.25 -12.49
C SER A 45 3.85 -13.39 -11.97
N SER A 46 3.56 -12.20 -11.45
CA SER A 46 4.56 -11.31 -10.88
C SER A 46 4.29 -11.14 -9.39
N ILE A 47 5.21 -11.66 -8.57
CA ILE A 47 5.12 -11.58 -7.12
C ILE A 47 6.45 -11.12 -6.57
N SER A 48 6.43 -10.10 -5.71
CA SER A 48 7.62 -9.67 -4.99
C SER A 48 7.26 -9.35 -3.54
N PHE A 49 8.27 -9.36 -2.69
CA PHE A 49 8.12 -9.16 -1.25
C PHE A 49 9.08 -8.08 -0.78
N GLU A 50 8.60 -7.23 0.11
CA GLU A 50 9.47 -6.25 0.76
C GLU A 50 8.90 -5.82 2.11
N VAL A 51 9.76 -5.32 2.97
CA VAL A 51 9.34 -4.62 4.18
C VAL A 51 9.09 -3.17 3.80
N GLY A 52 7.96 -2.64 4.22
CA GLY A 52 7.60 -1.25 3.95
C GLY A 52 6.70 -0.69 5.02
N GLU A 53 6.13 0.45 4.74
CA GLU A 53 5.15 1.10 5.61
C GLU A 53 3.83 1.26 4.86
N MET A 54 2.73 1.23 5.60
CA MET A 54 1.41 1.48 5.05
C MET A 54 0.65 2.40 6.01
N LEU A 55 -0.13 3.32 5.49
CA LEU A 55 -0.96 4.20 6.30
C LEU A 55 -2.25 3.46 6.68
N ASP A 56 -2.46 3.28 7.98
CA ASP A 56 -3.64 2.61 8.53
C ASP A 56 -4.55 3.67 9.16
N THR A 57 -5.45 4.23 8.36
CA THR A 57 -6.36 5.29 8.79
C THR A 57 -7.70 5.15 8.07
N ASP A 58 -8.75 5.67 8.69
CA ASP A 58 -10.07 5.78 8.10
C ASP A 58 -10.37 7.17 7.51
N TYR A 59 -9.34 8.03 7.44
CA TYR A 59 -9.49 9.38 6.86
C TYR A 59 -9.93 9.33 5.40
N PHE A 60 -9.43 8.35 4.64
CA PHE A 60 -9.82 8.10 3.26
C PHE A 60 -10.87 6.98 3.21
N ASP A 61 -11.69 6.97 2.16
CA ASP A 61 -12.64 5.90 1.96
C ASP A 61 -11.93 4.59 1.63
N TYR A 62 -12.52 3.45 1.97
CA TYR A 62 -11.89 2.16 1.73
C TYR A 62 -11.72 1.84 0.23
N ASN A 63 -12.41 2.56 -0.65
CA ASN A 63 -12.25 2.45 -2.10
C ASN A 63 -11.06 3.26 -2.63
N ASP A 64 -10.43 4.05 -1.77
CA ASP A 64 -9.26 4.81 -2.15
C ASP A 64 -8.06 3.87 -2.24
N GLU A 65 -7.04 4.32 -2.95
CA GLU A 65 -5.84 3.51 -3.11
C GLU A 65 -5.11 3.28 -1.78
N THR A 66 -4.36 2.18 -1.72
CA THR A 66 -3.49 1.88 -0.59
C THR A 66 -2.32 2.86 -0.59
N ILE A 67 -2.06 3.47 0.56
CA ILE A 67 -1.03 4.49 0.68
C ILE A 67 0.21 3.90 1.34
N THR A 68 1.30 3.82 0.58
CA THR A 68 2.57 3.27 1.03
C THR A 68 3.72 4.28 0.97
N ASP A 69 3.44 5.54 0.64
CA ASP A 69 4.42 6.55 0.29
C ASP A 69 3.91 7.92 0.75
N ARG A 70 4.76 8.66 1.43
CA ARG A 70 4.40 9.95 2.00
C ARG A 70 4.14 11.03 0.96
N ASP A 71 4.81 10.98 -0.18
CA ASP A 71 4.57 11.94 -1.27
C ASP A 71 3.17 11.74 -1.85
N ARG A 72 2.76 10.48 -2.00
CA ARG A 72 1.42 10.18 -2.45
C ARG A 72 0.36 10.60 -1.44
N LEU A 73 0.64 10.44 -0.15
CA LEU A 73 -0.26 10.92 0.89
C LEU A 73 -0.48 12.42 0.77
N GLU A 74 0.59 13.19 0.57
CA GLU A 74 0.50 14.64 0.43
C GLU A 74 -0.39 15.02 -0.73
N GLU A 75 -0.24 14.37 -1.90
CA GLU A 75 -1.10 14.62 -3.06
C GLU A 75 -2.57 14.34 -2.75
N LEU A 76 -2.87 13.22 -2.11
CA LEU A 76 -4.24 12.84 -1.79
C LEU A 76 -4.88 13.78 -0.76
N VAL A 77 -4.12 14.20 0.23
CA VAL A 77 -4.58 15.17 1.22
C VAL A 77 -4.86 16.51 0.56
N GLU A 78 -3.97 16.98 -0.31
CA GLU A 78 -4.15 18.21 -1.05
C GLU A 78 -5.43 18.19 -1.89
N ASP A 79 -5.64 17.12 -2.66
CA ASP A 79 -6.82 16.97 -3.50
C ASP A 79 -8.11 17.01 -2.66
N ARG A 80 -8.11 16.31 -1.55
CA ARG A 80 -9.28 16.26 -0.68
C ARG A 80 -9.60 17.61 -0.04
N LEU A 81 -8.59 18.31 0.47
CA LEU A 81 -8.79 19.60 1.10
C LEU A 81 -9.15 20.68 0.08
N TYR A 82 -8.58 20.62 -1.11
CA TYR A 82 -8.96 21.52 -2.20
C TYR A 82 -10.43 21.34 -2.57
N ASP A 83 -10.90 20.10 -2.65
CA ASP A 83 -12.29 19.79 -2.94
C ASP A 83 -13.24 20.30 -1.83
N GLU A 84 -12.74 20.43 -0.60
CA GLU A 84 -13.48 20.99 0.52
C GLU A 84 -13.51 22.52 0.49
N GLY A 85 -12.85 23.15 -0.48
CA GLY A 85 -12.89 24.58 -0.68
C GLY A 85 -11.70 25.37 -0.14
N LEU A 86 -10.69 24.69 0.38
CA LEU A 86 -9.47 25.35 0.86
C LEU A 86 -8.55 25.68 -0.30
N GLU A 87 -7.90 26.84 -0.22
CA GLU A 87 -6.91 27.24 -1.23
C GLU A 87 -5.85 28.18 -0.63
N GLY A 88 -4.76 28.38 -1.36
CA GLY A 88 -3.68 29.29 -0.97
C GLY A 88 -2.98 28.86 0.31
N GLU A 89 -2.64 29.82 1.15
CA GLU A 89 -1.94 29.58 2.41
C GLU A 89 -2.75 28.72 3.39
N GLU A 90 -4.07 28.86 3.37
CA GLU A 90 -4.94 28.05 4.23
C GLU A 90 -4.86 26.57 3.84
N LEU A 91 -4.80 26.30 2.53
CA LEU A 91 -4.64 24.95 2.04
C LEU A 91 -3.28 24.37 2.47
N ASP A 92 -2.20 25.14 2.29
CA ASP A 92 -0.85 24.69 2.67
C ASP A 92 -0.75 24.35 4.15
N LYS A 93 -1.32 25.18 5.01
CA LYS A 93 -1.33 24.94 6.45
C LYS A 93 -2.15 23.70 6.82
N ALA A 94 -3.30 23.53 6.18
CA ALA A 94 -4.18 22.41 6.43
C ALA A 94 -3.56 21.09 5.97
N ILE A 95 -2.85 21.06 4.84
CA ILE A 95 -2.12 19.89 4.36
C ILE A 95 -1.07 19.47 5.40
N LYS A 96 -0.26 20.42 5.83
CA LYS A 96 0.79 20.15 6.80
C LYS A 96 0.23 19.61 8.12
N ALA A 97 -0.83 20.22 8.62
CA ALA A 97 -1.48 19.78 9.85
C ALA A 97 -2.05 18.38 9.73
N LYS A 98 -2.67 18.04 8.59
CA LYS A 98 -3.25 16.73 8.37
C LYS A 98 -2.15 15.66 8.27
N ILE A 99 -1.06 15.94 7.59
CA ILE A 99 0.06 15.00 7.48
C ILE A 99 0.65 14.73 8.87
N GLU A 100 0.83 15.74 9.70
CA GLU A 100 1.32 15.57 11.07
C GLU A 100 0.33 14.75 11.92
N GLU A 101 -0.96 15.00 11.75
CA GLU A 101 -2.01 14.25 12.44
C GLU A 101 -1.99 12.77 12.08
N LEU A 102 -1.70 12.45 10.81
CA LEU A 102 -1.70 11.09 10.30
C LEU A 102 -0.39 10.33 10.56
N GLU A 103 0.68 11.00 10.93
CA GLU A 103 2.00 10.37 11.13
C GLU A 103 1.98 9.16 12.07
N PRO A 104 1.26 9.19 13.22
CA PRO A 104 1.20 8.03 14.11
C PRO A 104 0.52 6.79 13.54
N TYR A 105 -0.19 6.92 12.42
CA TYR A 105 -0.94 5.83 11.81
C TYR A 105 -0.16 5.07 10.75
N TRP A 106 1.09 5.43 10.51
CA TRP A 106 1.97 4.62 9.67
C TRP A 106 2.38 3.36 10.42
N ILE A 107 2.19 2.21 9.78
CA ILE A 107 2.58 0.92 10.36
C ILE A 107 3.58 0.22 9.47
N ASN A 108 4.48 -0.53 10.09
CA ASN A 108 5.42 -1.37 9.36
C ASN A 108 4.71 -2.65 8.93
N VAL A 109 4.92 -3.05 7.68
CA VAL A 109 4.26 -4.22 7.10
C VAL A 109 5.23 -5.01 6.23
N ILE A 110 4.88 -6.26 5.99
CA ILE A 110 5.50 -7.06 4.92
C ILE A 110 4.54 -6.96 3.74
N CYS A 111 5.01 -6.34 2.66
CA CYS A 111 4.22 -6.15 1.45
C CYS A 111 4.44 -7.31 0.49
N ILE A 112 3.35 -7.89 0.02
CA ILE A 112 3.36 -8.83 -1.10
C ILE A 112 2.77 -8.08 -2.28
N TRP A 113 3.61 -7.75 -3.26
CA TRP A 113 3.19 -7.08 -4.48
C TRP A 113 2.85 -8.14 -5.52
N ALA A 114 1.60 -8.16 -5.98
CA ALA A 114 1.11 -9.18 -6.89
C ALA A 114 0.50 -8.54 -8.13
N ASP A 115 0.91 -9.01 -9.31
CA ASP A 115 0.35 -8.54 -10.57
C ASP A 115 0.53 -9.61 -11.65
N ASN A 116 -0.01 -9.33 -12.82
CA ASN A 116 0.13 -10.22 -13.98
C ASN A 116 0.97 -9.60 -15.08
#